data_f43d44533fdc5f3ba46130551beb9972
#
_entry.id   f43d44533fdc5f3ba46130551beb9972
#
_cell.length_a   1.000
_cell.length_b   1.000
_cell.length_c   1.000
_cell.angle_alpha   90.00
_cell.angle_beta   90.00
_cell.angle_gamma   90.00
#
_symmetry.space_group_name_H-M   'P 1'
#
loop_
_entity.id
_entity.type
_entity.pdbx_description
1 polymer ?
#
loop_
_entity_poly.entity_id
_entity_poly.type
_entity_poly.pdbx_seq_one_letter_code
_entity_poly.pdbx_strand_id
1 'polypeptide(L)'
;YEAEYSLVRWFNDIQNDFAARADWCISKTYEEANHNPIVSVEEGIDLSAFAGEEITLHAKAEDPDGDIVSFKWWHYAEADTYEESKVKKNEEKVEDIDGLQISINRELAQDEIVDNIVLDGADTEKLTFTVPEDAKVGDTIHIILEGIDDGKFNLKSYQRVIITVK
;
A
#
# COMPACT_ATOMS: atom_id res chain seq x y z
N TYR A 1 -13.19 -14.31 1.92
CA TYR A 1 -12.43 -13.54 2.93
C TYR A 1 -11.42 -12.58 2.28
N GLU A 2 -10.65 -12.99 1.25
CA GLU A 2 -9.68 -12.12 0.55
C GLU A 2 -10.35 -10.91 -0.14
N ALA A 3 -11.52 -11.11 -0.75
CA ALA A 3 -12.25 -10.02 -1.41
C ALA A 3 -12.81 -8.97 -0.42
N GLU A 4 -13.14 -9.38 0.80
CA GLU A 4 -13.60 -8.46 1.84
C GLU A 4 -12.45 -7.60 2.38
N TYR A 5 -11.25 -8.17 2.54
CA TYR A 5 -10.07 -7.45 3.02
C TYR A 5 -9.66 -6.31 2.08
N SER A 6 -9.70 -6.54 0.77
CA SER A 6 -9.36 -5.52 -0.23
C SER A 6 -10.26 -4.28 -0.14
N LEU A 7 -11.54 -4.45 0.25
CA LEU A 7 -12.46 -3.32 0.42
C LEU A 7 -12.32 -2.68 1.81
N VAL A 8 -12.17 -3.50 2.86
CA VAL A 8 -12.12 -3.02 4.26
C VAL A 8 -10.90 -2.12 4.50
N ARG A 9 -9.77 -2.39 3.86
CA ARG A 9 -8.55 -1.57 3.92
C ARG A 9 -8.83 -0.08 3.62
N TRP A 10 -9.67 0.20 2.64
CA TRP A 10 -9.96 1.55 2.17
C TRP A 10 -11.21 2.16 2.81
N PHE A 11 -11.90 1.41 3.66
CA PHE A 11 -13.23 1.82 4.15
C PHE A 11 -13.20 3.15 4.90
N ASN A 12 -12.23 3.37 5.78
CA ASN A 12 -12.13 4.62 6.53
C ASN A 12 -11.86 5.81 5.59
N ASP A 13 -10.99 5.63 4.61
CA ASP A 13 -10.62 6.68 3.67
C ASP A 13 -11.79 7.04 2.75
N ILE A 14 -12.56 6.03 2.31
CA ILE A 14 -13.81 6.23 1.57
C ILE A 14 -14.83 7.01 2.41
N GLN A 15 -14.96 6.72 3.71
CA GLN A 15 -15.87 7.44 4.60
C GLN A 15 -15.44 8.89 4.80
N ASN A 16 -14.14 9.14 4.96
CA ASN A 16 -13.59 10.49 5.10
C ASN A 16 -13.78 11.31 3.82
N ASP A 17 -13.49 10.74 2.66
CA ASP A 17 -13.73 11.37 1.35
C ASP A 17 -15.22 11.68 1.14
N PHE A 18 -16.10 10.74 1.51
CA PHE A 18 -17.54 10.97 1.45
C PHE A 18 -17.99 12.11 2.38
N ALA A 19 -17.44 12.18 3.60
CA ALA A 19 -17.76 13.26 4.55
C ALA A 19 -17.28 14.62 4.03
N ALA A 20 -16.08 14.71 3.44
CA ALA A 20 -15.57 15.92 2.81
C ALA A 20 -16.48 16.38 1.65
N ARG A 21 -16.91 15.46 0.78
CA ARG A 21 -17.83 15.77 -0.32
C ARG A 21 -19.18 16.25 0.17
N ALA A 22 -19.66 15.76 1.31
CA ALA A 22 -20.87 16.27 1.94
C ALA A 22 -20.69 17.72 2.43
N ASP A 23 -19.51 18.04 2.99
CA ASP A 23 -19.16 19.40 3.37
C ASP A 23 -19.10 20.34 2.15
N TRP A 24 -18.53 19.90 1.02
CA TRP A 24 -18.50 20.68 -0.22
C TRP A 24 -19.91 21.10 -0.68
N CYS A 25 -20.91 20.27 -0.44
CA CYS A 25 -22.29 20.56 -0.82
C CYS A 25 -22.93 21.71 -0.01
N ILE A 26 -22.42 22.01 1.18
CA ILE A 26 -22.97 23.03 2.09
C ILE A 26 -22.05 24.23 2.28
N SER A 27 -20.79 24.13 1.91
CA SER A 27 -19.82 25.22 1.94
C SER A 27 -20.19 26.29 0.93
N LYS A 28 -19.99 27.55 1.31
CA LYS A 28 -20.35 28.70 0.46
C LYS A 28 -19.25 29.08 -0.53
N THR A 29 -18.01 28.80 -0.15
CA THR A 29 -16.82 29.04 -0.97
C THR A 29 -15.95 27.81 -0.96
N TYR A 30 -14.99 27.76 -1.90
CA TYR A 30 -14.02 26.66 -2.00
C TYR A 30 -13.19 26.54 -0.72
N GLU A 31 -12.73 27.66 -0.19
CA GLU A 31 -11.83 27.75 0.96
C GLU A 31 -12.49 27.33 2.30
N GLU A 32 -13.83 27.12 2.33
CA GLU A 32 -14.53 26.64 3.52
C GLU A 32 -14.53 25.11 3.64
N ALA A 33 -14.03 24.40 2.65
CA ALA A 33 -14.03 22.95 2.61
C ALA A 33 -12.62 22.41 2.37
N ASN A 34 -12.33 21.22 2.92
CA ASN A 34 -11.05 20.55 2.69
C ASN A 34 -11.10 19.72 1.41
N HIS A 35 -9.99 19.68 0.67
CA HIS A 35 -9.82 18.95 -0.59
C HIS A 35 -8.63 18.00 -0.50
N ASN A 36 -8.69 16.91 -1.28
CA ASN A 36 -7.63 15.91 -1.28
C ASN A 36 -6.30 16.51 -1.79
N PRO A 37 -5.17 16.14 -1.17
CA PRO A 37 -3.87 16.49 -1.69
C PRO A 37 -3.62 15.87 -3.06
N ILE A 38 -2.76 16.47 -3.86
CA ILE A 38 -2.30 15.92 -5.14
C ILE A 38 -0.92 15.35 -4.92
N VAL A 39 -0.75 14.04 -5.14
CA VAL A 39 0.54 13.36 -4.98
C VAL A 39 1.06 12.83 -6.30
N SER A 40 2.37 12.81 -6.44
CA SER A 40 3.07 12.27 -7.60
C SER A 40 4.44 11.72 -7.23
N VAL A 41 5.01 10.92 -8.12
CA VAL A 41 6.36 10.35 -7.98
C VAL A 41 7.23 10.91 -9.10
N GLU A 42 8.40 11.48 -8.75
CA GLU A 42 9.28 12.15 -9.71
C GLU A 42 9.76 11.24 -10.82
N GLU A 43 10.09 9.99 -10.49
CA GLU A 43 10.62 8.99 -11.42
C GLU A 43 9.55 8.44 -12.37
N GLY A 44 8.27 8.77 -12.12
CA GLY A 44 7.13 8.25 -12.87
C GLY A 44 6.49 7.04 -12.20
N ILE A 45 5.54 6.43 -12.89
CA ILE A 45 4.67 5.38 -12.31
C ILE A 45 4.87 4.00 -12.92
N ASP A 46 5.55 3.93 -14.07
CA ASP A 46 5.88 2.68 -14.76
C ASP A 46 7.41 2.64 -14.95
N LEU A 47 8.06 1.87 -14.11
CA LEU A 47 9.52 1.75 -14.07
C LEU A 47 9.98 0.37 -14.49
N SER A 48 11.25 0.27 -14.85
CA SER A 48 11.90 -1.02 -15.12
C SER A 48 13.22 -1.11 -14.39
N ALA A 49 13.48 -2.26 -13.78
CA ALA A 49 14.72 -2.50 -13.03
C ALA A 49 15.21 -3.93 -13.23
N PHE A 50 16.49 -4.17 -12.93
CA PHE A 50 17.02 -5.53 -12.86
C PHE A 50 16.79 -6.13 -11.47
N ALA A 51 16.77 -7.47 -11.41
CA ALA A 51 16.84 -8.17 -10.13
C ALA A 51 18.09 -7.75 -9.34
N GLY A 52 17.96 -7.48 -8.05
CA GLY A 52 19.01 -6.95 -7.18
C GLY A 52 19.30 -5.45 -7.33
N GLU A 53 18.62 -4.74 -8.22
CA GLU A 53 18.80 -3.29 -8.40
C GLU A 53 18.14 -2.51 -7.26
N GLU A 54 18.83 -1.49 -6.73
CA GLU A 54 18.30 -0.55 -5.76
C GLU A 54 17.50 0.53 -6.47
N ILE A 55 16.27 0.74 -6.03
CA ILE A 55 15.33 1.74 -6.53
C ILE A 55 15.19 2.85 -5.50
N THR A 56 15.26 4.08 -5.96
CA THR A 56 14.92 5.27 -5.17
C THR A 56 13.73 5.98 -5.82
N LEU A 57 12.72 6.31 -5.01
CA LEU A 57 11.54 7.07 -5.43
C LEU A 57 11.43 8.33 -4.60
N HIS A 58 10.99 9.43 -5.22
CA HIS A 58 10.76 10.71 -4.56
C HIS A 58 9.30 11.11 -4.70
N ALA A 59 8.64 11.29 -3.55
CA ALA A 59 7.29 11.81 -3.49
C ALA A 59 7.28 13.31 -3.66
N LYS A 60 6.25 13.81 -4.35
CA LYS A 60 5.85 15.21 -4.37
C LYS A 60 4.40 15.33 -3.98
N ALA A 61 4.07 16.38 -3.25
CA ALA A 61 2.70 16.72 -2.94
C ALA A 61 2.45 18.19 -3.13
N GLU A 62 1.22 18.51 -3.52
CA GLU A 62 0.65 19.84 -3.55
C GLU A 62 -0.75 19.75 -2.95
N ASP A 63 -1.05 20.63 -2.00
CA ASP A 63 -2.37 20.67 -1.38
C ASP A 63 -3.13 21.91 -1.82
N PRO A 64 -4.39 21.77 -2.31
CA PRO A 64 -5.17 22.90 -2.79
C PRO A 64 -5.54 23.92 -1.71
N ASP A 65 -5.62 23.48 -0.45
CA ASP A 65 -6.00 24.31 0.69
C ASP A 65 -4.79 24.84 1.46
N GLY A 66 -3.59 24.34 1.10
CA GLY A 66 -2.32 24.71 1.72
C GLY A 66 -2.01 23.92 2.99
N ASP A 67 -2.68 22.79 3.18
CA ASP A 67 -2.46 21.89 4.30
C ASP A 67 -1.11 21.16 4.18
N ILE A 68 -0.59 20.68 5.30
CA ILE A 68 0.66 19.93 5.33
C ILE A 68 0.39 18.49 4.93
N VAL A 69 1.09 18.03 3.88
CA VAL A 69 0.96 16.64 3.42
C VAL A 69 2.07 15.78 3.99
N SER A 70 1.71 14.71 4.68
CA SER A 70 2.62 13.65 5.10
C SER A 70 2.58 12.48 4.12
N PHE A 71 3.69 11.72 4.03
CA PHE A 71 3.82 10.62 3.10
C PHE A 71 3.86 9.29 3.83
N LYS A 72 3.31 8.26 3.15
CA LYS A 72 3.48 6.88 3.55
C LYS A 72 3.62 6.01 2.31
N TRP A 73 4.65 5.17 2.29
CA TRP A 73 4.86 4.19 1.24
C TRP A 73 4.58 2.79 1.78
N TRP A 74 4.01 1.96 0.95
CA TRP A 74 3.79 0.56 1.30
C TRP A 74 3.74 -0.33 0.06
N HIS A 75 4.10 -1.58 0.26
CA HIS A 75 4.13 -2.58 -0.78
C HIS A 75 2.74 -3.20 -0.96
N TYR A 76 2.24 -3.24 -2.19
CA TYR A 76 0.94 -3.82 -2.53
C TYR A 76 1.12 -5.22 -3.11
N ALA A 77 1.57 -6.16 -2.27
CA ALA A 77 1.92 -7.52 -2.63
C ALA A 77 0.80 -8.31 -3.33
N GLU A 78 -0.48 -7.99 -3.01
CA GLU A 78 -1.62 -8.67 -3.63
C GLU A 78 -1.72 -8.43 -5.14
N ALA A 79 -1.18 -7.30 -5.63
CA ALA A 79 -1.17 -6.94 -7.04
C ALA A 79 0.06 -7.44 -7.80
N ASP A 80 1.09 -7.89 -7.09
CA ASP A 80 2.33 -8.35 -7.68
C ASP A 80 2.16 -9.63 -8.50
N THR A 81 3.00 -9.76 -9.52
CA THR A 81 3.23 -11.03 -10.19
C THR A 81 4.46 -11.75 -9.64
N TYR A 82 5.31 -11.07 -8.88
CA TYR A 82 6.41 -11.66 -8.14
C TYR A 82 5.84 -12.60 -7.05
N GLU A 83 6.11 -13.91 -7.19
CA GLU A 83 5.41 -14.95 -6.41
C GLU A 83 5.80 -14.99 -4.93
N GLU A 84 7.04 -14.61 -4.59
CA GLU A 84 7.51 -14.59 -3.19
C GLU A 84 6.87 -13.46 -2.35
N SER A 85 6.23 -12.49 -2.99
CA SER A 85 5.40 -11.48 -2.31
C SER A 85 4.11 -12.08 -1.73
N LYS A 86 3.73 -13.28 -2.19
CA LYS A 86 2.44 -13.88 -1.81
C LYS A 86 2.58 -14.65 -0.51
N VAL A 87 1.58 -14.49 0.34
CA VAL A 87 1.42 -15.14 1.63
C VAL A 87 1.77 -16.63 1.58
N LYS A 88 2.75 -17.06 2.37
CA LYS A 88 2.95 -18.48 2.67
C LYS A 88 1.75 -18.94 3.50
N LYS A 89 0.84 -19.72 2.92
CA LYS A 89 -0.19 -20.42 3.68
C LYS A 89 0.52 -21.29 4.71
N ASN A 90 0.23 -21.07 5.99
CA ASN A 90 0.70 -21.95 7.05
C ASN A 90 0.33 -23.38 6.70
N GLU A 91 1.34 -24.25 6.59
CA GLU A 91 1.13 -25.70 6.48
C GLU A 91 0.35 -26.15 7.72
N GLU A 92 -0.77 -26.85 7.50
CA GLU A 92 -1.54 -27.46 8.58
C GLU A 92 -0.59 -28.39 9.37
N LYS A 93 -0.25 -28.03 10.60
CA LYS A 93 0.40 -28.96 11.51
C LYS A 93 -0.64 -29.94 12.00
N VAL A 94 -0.59 -31.15 11.46
CA VAL A 94 -1.31 -32.28 12.01
C VAL A 94 -0.50 -32.80 13.18
N GLU A 95 -1.00 -32.64 14.40
CA GLU A 95 -0.42 -33.29 15.59
C GLU A 95 -1.12 -34.61 15.81
N ASP A 96 -0.33 -35.69 15.92
CA ASP A 96 -0.80 -37.02 16.31
C ASP A 96 -0.79 -37.10 17.82
N ILE A 97 -1.96 -37.11 18.44
CA ILE A 97 -2.11 -37.29 19.88
C ILE A 97 -2.81 -38.66 20.07
N ASP A 98 -2.07 -39.65 20.56
CA ASP A 98 -2.53 -41.02 20.87
C ASP A 98 -3.21 -41.75 19.71
N GLY A 99 -2.72 -41.58 18.47
CA GLY A 99 -3.27 -42.24 17.29
C GLY A 99 -4.54 -41.59 16.74
N LEU A 100 -4.92 -40.40 17.26
CA LEU A 100 -6.01 -39.60 16.74
C LEU A 100 -5.41 -38.40 16.00
N GLN A 101 -5.57 -38.35 14.69
CA GLN A 101 -5.20 -37.18 13.89
C GLN A 101 -6.20 -36.05 14.15
N ILE A 102 -5.82 -35.10 14.98
CA ILE A 102 -6.61 -33.91 15.23
C ILE A 102 -6.07 -32.79 14.34
N SER A 103 -6.82 -32.42 13.31
CA SER A 103 -6.59 -31.18 12.60
C SER A 103 -6.99 -30.03 13.54
N ILE A 104 -6.03 -29.46 14.22
CA ILE A 104 -6.27 -28.24 15.00
C ILE A 104 -6.33 -27.11 13.98
N ASN A 105 -7.53 -26.80 13.48
CA ASN A 105 -7.81 -25.52 12.89
C ASN A 105 -7.66 -24.45 13.99
N ARG A 106 -6.43 -24.00 14.17
CA ARG A 106 -6.19 -22.79 14.95
C ARG A 106 -6.80 -21.67 14.11
N GLU A 107 -7.99 -21.21 14.52
CA GLU A 107 -8.53 -19.99 13.97
C GLU A 107 -7.43 -18.94 13.93
N LEU A 108 -6.97 -18.70 12.71
CA LEU A 108 -6.46 -17.44 12.21
C LEU A 108 -5.58 -16.64 13.19
N ALA A 109 -4.37 -17.07 13.41
CA ALA A 109 -3.31 -16.08 13.33
C ALA A 109 -3.50 -15.42 11.95
N GLN A 110 -3.73 -14.10 11.91
CA GLN A 110 -3.70 -13.34 10.68
C GLN A 110 -2.52 -13.86 9.87
N ASP A 111 -2.77 -14.32 8.63
CA ASP A 111 -1.70 -14.72 7.74
C ASP A 111 -0.71 -13.56 7.76
N GLU A 112 0.43 -13.77 8.41
CA GLU A 112 1.48 -12.77 8.50
C GLU A 112 2.01 -12.67 7.08
N ILE A 113 1.57 -11.63 6.37
CA ILE A 113 2.15 -11.26 5.08
C ILE A 113 3.60 -10.93 5.40
N VAL A 114 4.49 -11.89 5.18
CA VAL A 114 5.92 -11.64 5.25
C VAL A 114 6.25 -10.83 4.00
N ASP A 115 6.27 -9.52 4.17
CA ASP A 115 6.73 -8.62 3.12
C ASP A 115 8.26 -8.82 2.98
N ASN A 116 8.65 -9.45 1.87
CA ASN A 116 10.07 -9.70 1.58
C ASN A 116 10.77 -8.44 1.03
N ILE A 117 10.01 -7.37 0.77
CA ILE A 117 10.55 -6.10 0.27
C ILE A 117 10.63 -5.11 1.41
N VAL A 118 11.84 -4.83 1.86
CA VAL A 118 12.10 -3.86 2.92
C VAL A 118 12.10 -2.46 2.32
N LEU A 119 11.22 -1.61 2.82
CA LEU A 119 11.06 -0.22 2.40
C LEU A 119 11.80 0.70 3.39
N ASP A 120 12.92 1.28 2.97
CA ASP A 120 13.65 2.27 3.76
C ASP A 120 13.13 3.68 3.43
N GLY A 121 12.77 4.43 4.47
CA GLY A 121 12.15 5.75 4.31
C GLY A 121 10.63 5.71 4.04
N ALA A 122 9.94 4.64 4.45
CA ALA A 122 8.51 4.44 4.19
C ALA A 122 7.58 5.58 4.65
N ASP A 123 7.98 6.37 5.64
CA ASP A 123 7.19 7.49 6.17
C ASP A 123 7.81 8.86 5.79
N THR A 124 8.61 8.90 4.72
CA THR A 124 9.27 10.12 4.25
C THR A 124 8.99 10.40 2.77
N GLU A 125 9.42 11.56 2.29
CA GLU A 125 9.35 11.91 0.87
C GLU A 125 10.24 11.06 -0.04
N LYS A 126 11.23 10.35 0.54
CA LYS A 126 12.17 9.51 -0.19
C LYS A 126 12.07 8.07 0.27
N LEU A 127 11.73 7.19 -0.66
CA LEU A 127 11.74 5.75 -0.48
C LEU A 127 12.93 5.13 -1.17
N THR A 128 13.57 4.15 -0.53
CA THR A 128 14.59 3.29 -1.15
C THR A 128 14.28 1.82 -0.86
N PHE A 129 14.39 0.95 -1.85
CA PHE A 129 14.25 -0.50 -1.68
C PHE A 129 15.04 -1.23 -2.77
N THR A 130 15.29 -2.51 -2.54
CA THR A 130 16.00 -3.38 -3.51
C THR A 130 15.00 -4.34 -4.16
N VAL A 131 15.03 -4.43 -5.48
CA VAL A 131 14.31 -5.46 -6.23
C VAL A 131 14.86 -6.84 -5.82
N PRO A 132 14.02 -7.83 -5.45
CA PRO A 132 14.50 -9.14 -5.06
C PRO A 132 15.42 -9.78 -6.10
N GLU A 133 16.52 -10.42 -5.64
CA GLU A 133 17.51 -11.04 -6.52
C GLU A 133 16.97 -12.23 -7.32
N ASP A 134 15.92 -12.89 -6.79
CA ASP A 134 15.25 -14.04 -7.38
C ASP A 134 14.06 -13.68 -8.27
N ALA A 135 13.74 -12.39 -8.39
CA ALA A 135 12.69 -11.91 -9.28
C ALA A 135 13.03 -12.19 -10.74
N LYS A 136 12.04 -12.61 -11.50
CA LYS A 136 12.20 -13.04 -12.90
C LYS A 136 11.83 -11.92 -13.86
N VAL A 137 12.43 -11.94 -15.04
CA VAL A 137 12.05 -11.01 -16.11
C VAL A 137 10.55 -11.10 -16.40
N GLY A 138 9.89 -9.96 -16.34
CA GLY A 138 8.43 -9.83 -16.50
C GLY A 138 7.65 -9.81 -15.20
N ASP A 139 8.27 -10.11 -14.06
CA ASP A 139 7.62 -9.92 -12.76
C ASP A 139 7.35 -8.43 -12.51
N THR A 140 6.28 -8.15 -11.80
CA THR A 140 5.90 -6.80 -11.38
C THR A 140 5.84 -6.69 -9.87
N ILE A 141 6.33 -5.55 -9.36
CA ILE A 141 6.27 -5.15 -7.96
C ILE A 141 5.48 -3.84 -7.90
N HIS A 142 4.53 -3.75 -6.98
CA HIS A 142 3.64 -2.62 -6.87
C HIS A 142 3.88 -1.87 -5.55
N ILE A 143 4.31 -0.62 -5.65
CA ILE A 143 4.49 0.27 -4.51
C ILE A 143 3.40 1.34 -4.54
N ILE A 144 2.82 1.64 -3.39
CA ILE A 144 1.83 2.69 -3.23
C ILE A 144 2.46 3.84 -2.44
N LEU A 145 2.35 5.03 -3.00
CA LEU A 145 2.51 6.29 -2.29
C LEU A 145 1.14 6.74 -1.79
N GLU A 146 1.04 7.02 -0.51
CA GLU A 146 -0.11 7.62 0.16
C GLU A 146 0.31 9.00 0.65
N GLY A 147 -0.38 10.05 0.22
CA GLY A 147 -0.26 11.39 0.78
C GLY A 147 -1.47 11.70 1.62
N ILE A 148 -1.24 12.21 2.82
CA ILE A 148 -2.26 12.48 3.84
C ILE A 148 -2.15 13.93 4.24
N ASP A 149 -3.21 14.73 4.06
CA ASP A 149 -3.27 16.10 4.56
C ASP A 149 -3.48 16.14 6.09
N ASP A 150 -3.19 17.28 6.70
CA ASP A 150 -3.51 17.55 8.10
C ASP A 150 -4.78 18.40 8.27
N GLY A 151 -5.55 18.55 7.20
CA GLY A 151 -6.82 19.25 7.16
C GLY A 151 -7.97 18.44 7.77
N LYS A 152 -9.19 18.97 7.65
CA LYS A 152 -10.39 18.29 8.14
C LYS A 152 -10.58 16.96 7.43
N PHE A 153 -10.82 15.89 8.19
CA PHE A 153 -10.96 14.49 7.76
C PHE A 153 -9.65 13.78 7.40
N ASN A 154 -8.49 14.42 7.39
CA ASN A 154 -7.22 13.83 6.98
C ASN A 154 -7.36 13.12 5.62
N LEU A 155 -7.70 13.89 4.60
CA LEU A 155 -7.97 13.36 3.28
C LEU A 155 -6.71 12.76 2.66
N LYS A 156 -6.90 11.75 1.85
CA LYS A 156 -5.81 11.00 1.26
C LYS A 156 -5.87 10.96 -0.25
N SER A 157 -4.70 10.96 -0.86
CA SER A 157 -4.51 10.61 -2.26
C SER A 157 -3.45 9.52 -2.41
N TYR A 158 -3.58 8.74 -3.46
CA TYR A 158 -2.76 7.56 -3.70
C TYR A 158 -2.14 7.60 -5.09
N GLN A 159 -0.88 7.23 -5.18
CA GLN A 159 -0.20 6.98 -6.45
C GLN A 159 0.42 5.60 -6.43
N ARG A 160 0.07 4.77 -7.41
CA ARG A 160 0.70 3.46 -7.59
C ARG A 160 1.89 3.59 -8.54
N VAL A 161 3.01 2.99 -8.15
CA VAL A 161 4.19 2.78 -9.00
C VAL A 161 4.32 1.29 -9.29
N ILE A 162 4.55 0.94 -10.55
CA ILE A 162 4.76 -0.43 -11.00
C ILE A 162 6.21 -0.55 -11.44
N ILE A 163 6.94 -1.49 -10.87
CA ILE A 163 8.31 -1.83 -11.26
C ILE A 163 8.26 -3.16 -12.00
N THR A 164 8.64 -3.16 -13.27
CA THR A 164 8.75 -4.37 -14.10
C THR A 164 10.19 -4.83 -14.16
N VAL A 165 10.44 -6.09 -13.81
CA VAL A 165 11.78 -6.71 -13.85
C VAL A 165 12.17 -7.00 -15.31
N LYS A 166 13.40 -6.59 -15.71
CA LYS A 166 13.95 -6.72 -17.08
C LYS A 166 15.26 -7.52 -17.12
#